data_76e07f22a74a77e05309492c1c4affe5
#
_entry.id   76e07f22a74a77e05309492c1c4affe5
#
_cell.length_a   1.000
_cell.length_b   1.000
_cell.length_c   1.000
_cell.angle_alpha   90.00
_cell.angle_beta   90.00
_cell.angle_gamma   90.00
#
_symmetry.space_group_name_H-M   'P 1'
#
loop_
_entity.id
_entity.type
_entity.pdbx_description
1 polymer ?
#
loop_
_entity_poly.entity_id
_entity_poly.type
_entity_poly.pdbx_seq_one_letter_code
_entity_poly.pdbx_strand_id
1 'polypeptide(L)'
;MNRVQMTIIWSLSIVFFVSCESAGDKRLDFALEQAGKNRIELEKVLNYYQNDSLKLEAARFLIRNMPGHGGYEDDRLDSVKAVMKAAVKLNIGGYLPDSEWKRKWIGFNYRTLPKRPDIEYMSADYLIENIEQSFKVWEECPWAKNYSFDDFCEWVLPYRIGDEPLDNWRKMYYDRYKPLLDSLYTGNDMVEAVNVLARHFKRTNLFVLTTEYRMPHLGARFLSEYLVGTCREITDHAVYVFRALGFPINIDKYWYSPSNQHDHMWNVLKDSDGGFIPFWYMDSSDFVVKRGSTDGRKKGKVYRNTFEAHDSKTASLFGPFYQDVTAEYFGENEFKVKVDDNIEGNTILLGMFSPSGYVTVDADGKTCYQHP
;
A
#
# COMPACT_ATOMS: atom_id res chain seq x y z
N MET A 1 -65.56 0.47 56.99
CA MET A 1 -64.50 -0.41 56.42
C MET A 1 -64.40 -0.12 54.93
N ASN A 2 -63.48 0.74 54.56
CA ASN A 2 -63.26 1.12 53.15
C ASN A 2 -62.01 0.37 52.66
N ARG A 3 -62.17 -0.50 51.67
CA ARG A 3 -61.06 -1.14 50.97
C ARG A 3 -60.54 -0.18 49.90
N VAL A 4 -59.27 0.23 50.03
CA VAL A 4 -58.52 0.92 48.97
C VAL A 4 -57.94 -0.13 48.05
N GLN A 5 -58.38 -0.17 46.80
CA GLN A 5 -57.73 -0.97 45.75
C GLN A 5 -56.53 -0.17 45.19
N MET A 6 -55.32 -0.72 45.34
CA MET A 6 -54.09 -0.19 44.83
C MET A 6 -53.83 -0.82 43.44
N THR A 7 -54.02 -0.02 42.40
CA THR A 7 -53.73 -0.41 41.02
C THR A 7 -52.26 -0.16 40.74
N ILE A 8 -51.49 -1.22 40.57
CA ILE A 8 -50.07 -1.14 40.16
C ILE A 8 -50.02 -1.02 38.65
N ILE A 9 -49.67 0.17 38.16
CA ILE A 9 -49.37 0.41 36.72
C ILE A 9 -47.93 -0.02 36.47
N TRP A 10 -47.76 -1.09 35.73
CA TRP A 10 -46.47 -1.49 35.19
C TRP A 10 -46.20 -0.66 33.93
N SER A 11 -45.36 0.36 34.03
CA SER A 11 -44.81 1.06 32.87
C SER A 11 -43.68 0.22 32.25
N LEU A 12 -43.95 -0.40 31.10
CA LEU A 12 -42.93 -1.07 30.30
C LEU A 12 -42.08 0.02 29.60
N SER A 13 -40.93 0.35 30.17
CA SER A 13 -39.93 1.22 29.51
C SER A 13 -39.25 0.40 28.41
N ILE A 14 -39.68 0.55 27.18
CA ILE A 14 -38.95 0.05 25.99
C ILE A 14 -37.72 0.92 25.85
N VAL A 15 -36.56 0.41 26.28
CA VAL A 15 -35.27 1.02 26.01
C VAL A 15 -34.89 0.70 24.56
N PHE A 16 -35.07 1.65 23.66
CA PHE A 16 -34.50 1.55 22.33
C PHE A 16 -32.97 1.73 22.46
N PHE A 17 -32.22 0.65 22.36
CA PHE A 17 -30.80 0.72 22.09
C PHE A 17 -30.64 1.21 20.65
N VAL A 18 -30.47 2.52 20.47
CA VAL A 18 -29.94 3.06 19.24
C VAL A 18 -28.47 2.69 19.24
N SER A 19 -28.15 1.58 18.59
CA SER A 19 -26.76 1.23 18.27
C SER A 19 -26.25 2.33 17.33
N CYS A 20 -25.34 3.16 17.81
CA CYS A 20 -24.60 4.09 16.96
C CYS A 20 -23.61 3.25 16.17
N GLU A 21 -23.95 2.89 14.93
CA GLU A 21 -23.03 2.21 14.03
C GLU A 21 -21.75 3.03 13.88
N SER A 22 -20.60 2.37 14.05
CA SER A 22 -19.32 3.02 13.82
C SER A 22 -19.12 3.34 12.33
N ALA A 23 -18.26 4.30 12.02
CA ALA A 23 -17.91 4.59 10.62
C ALA A 23 -17.30 3.35 9.93
N GLY A 24 -16.59 2.51 10.67
CA GLY A 24 -16.05 1.24 10.17
C GLY A 24 -17.12 0.23 9.80
N ASP A 25 -18.20 0.13 10.57
CA ASP A 25 -19.33 -0.77 10.27
C ASP A 25 -20.05 -0.33 8.99
N LYS A 26 -20.28 0.95 8.80
CA LYS A 26 -20.87 1.49 7.56
C LYS A 26 -20.03 1.22 6.32
N ARG A 27 -18.71 1.33 6.43
CA ARG A 27 -17.80 1.00 5.33
C ARG A 27 -17.79 -0.50 5.03
N LEU A 28 -17.90 -1.35 6.05
CA LEU A 28 -18.02 -2.80 5.88
C LEU A 28 -19.32 -3.16 5.16
N ASP A 29 -20.45 -2.61 5.60
CA ASP A 29 -21.75 -2.84 4.98
C ASP A 29 -21.76 -2.40 3.51
N PHE A 30 -21.20 -1.22 3.21
CA PHE A 30 -21.02 -0.73 1.86
C PHE A 30 -20.16 -1.71 1.01
N ALA A 31 -19.05 -2.20 1.55
CA ALA A 31 -18.19 -3.16 0.85
C ALA A 31 -18.93 -4.48 0.55
N LEU A 32 -19.67 -5.00 1.52
CA LEU A 32 -20.47 -6.22 1.35
C LEU A 32 -21.61 -6.03 0.33
N GLU A 33 -22.18 -4.83 0.24
CA GLU A 33 -23.17 -4.48 -0.78
C GLU A 33 -22.52 -4.43 -2.18
N GLN A 34 -21.35 -3.77 -2.31
CA GLN A 34 -20.60 -3.70 -3.57
C GLN A 34 -20.11 -5.06 -4.07
N ALA A 35 -19.91 -6.03 -3.18
CA ALA A 35 -19.50 -7.38 -3.55
C ALA A 35 -20.54 -8.14 -4.38
N GLY A 36 -21.81 -7.74 -4.34
CA GLY A 36 -22.86 -8.37 -5.12
C GLY A 36 -22.93 -9.89 -4.90
N LYS A 37 -22.71 -10.68 -5.93
CA LYS A 37 -22.73 -12.15 -5.84
C LYS A 37 -21.56 -12.71 -5.01
N ASN A 38 -20.45 -11.99 -4.94
CA ASN A 38 -19.26 -12.40 -4.19
C ASN A 38 -19.39 -12.17 -2.68
N ARG A 39 -20.44 -11.48 -2.23
CA ARG A 39 -20.74 -11.25 -0.80
C ARG A 39 -20.63 -12.53 0.03
N ILE A 40 -21.09 -13.65 -0.49
CA ILE A 40 -21.08 -14.96 0.21
C ILE A 40 -19.65 -15.37 0.57
N GLU A 41 -18.66 -15.12 -0.30
CA GLU A 41 -17.26 -15.43 -0.02
C GLU A 41 -16.71 -14.56 1.11
N LEU A 42 -17.03 -13.25 1.09
CA LEU A 42 -16.58 -12.34 2.13
C LEU A 42 -17.23 -12.63 3.49
N GLU A 43 -18.52 -12.96 3.51
CA GLU A 43 -19.23 -13.39 4.73
C GLU A 43 -18.69 -14.71 5.29
N LYS A 44 -18.21 -15.64 4.45
CA LYS A 44 -17.52 -16.86 4.91
C LYS A 44 -16.28 -16.52 5.74
N VAL A 45 -15.49 -15.53 5.35
CA VAL A 45 -14.30 -15.08 6.09
C VAL A 45 -14.70 -14.53 7.45
N LEU A 46 -15.71 -13.67 7.51
CA LEU A 46 -16.20 -13.08 8.76
C LEU A 46 -16.73 -14.17 9.71
N ASN A 47 -17.48 -15.13 9.17
CA ASN A 47 -18.00 -16.27 9.95
C ASN A 47 -16.89 -17.21 10.43
N TYR A 48 -15.83 -17.41 9.62
CA TYR A 48 -14.69 -18.23 10.00
C TYR A 48 -14.00 -17.69 11.26
N TYR A 49 -13.86 -16.37 11.36
CA TYR A 49 -13.20 -15.70 12.49
C TYR A 49 -14.15 -15.21 13.58
N GLN A 50 -15.43 -15.56 13.58
CA GLN A 50 -16.43 -15.05 14.55
C GLN A 50 -16.04 -15.23 16.01
N ASN A 51 -15.21 -16.22 16.34
CA ASN A 51 -14.72 -16.52 17.70
C ASN A 51 -13.29 -16.03 17.97
N ASP A 52 -12.65 -15.35 17.02
CA ASP A 52 -11.32 -14.76 17.16
C ASP A 52 -11.41 -13.26 16.86
N SER A 53 -11.48 -12.46 17.91
CA SER A 53 -11.76 -11.02 17.79
C SER A 53 -10.70 -10.25 17.00
N LEU A 54 -9.43 -10.62 17.12
CA LEU A 54 -8.34 -9.92 16.40
C LEU A 54 -8.34 -10.29 14.92
N LYS A 55 -8.46 -11.57 14.58
CA LYS A 55 -8.53 -12.00 13.18
C LYS A 55 -9.84 -11.55 12.53
N LEU A 56 -10.95 -11.47 13.28
CA LEU A 56 -12.19 -10.91 12.78
C LEU A 56 -12.03 -9.43 12.42
N GLU A 57 -11.37 -8.63 13.26
CA GLU A 57 -11.14 -7.22 12.96
C GLU A 57 -10.16 -7.05 11.78
N ALA A 58 -9.15 -7.90 11.65
CA ALA A 58 -8.28 -7.95 10.48
C ALA A 58 -9.07 -8.28 9.18
N ALA A 59 -10.00 -9.24 9.25
CA ALA A 59 -10.88 -9.55 8.13
C ALA A 59 -11.79 -8.38 7.77
N ARG A 60 -12.40 -7.72 8.77
CA ARG A 60 -13.21 -6.51 8.60
C ARG A 60 -12.37 -5.39 7.97
N PHE A 61 -11.13 -5.19 8.43
CA PHE A 61 -10.22 -4.19 7.86
C PHE A 61 -9.99 -4.44 6.37
N LEU A 62 -9.65 -5.67 5.98
CA LEU A 62 -9.42 -6.00 4.57
C LEU A 62 -10.68 -5.83 3.71
N ILE A 63 -11.85 -6.26 4.20
CA ILE A 63 -13.10 -6.21 3.44
C ILE A 63 -13.60 -4.77 3.30
N ARG A 64 -13.63 -3.99 4.39
CA ARG A 64 -14.13 -2.60 4.33
C ARG A 64 -13.27 -1.67 3.47
N ASN A 65 -11.99 -2.01 3.28
CA ASN A 65 -11.07 -1.26 2.45
C ASN A 65 -10.85 -1.85 1.04
N MET A 66 -11.49 -2.99 0.72
CA MET A 66 -11.37 -3.64 -0.58
C MET A 66 -11.97 -2.86 -1.76
N PRO A 67 -13.08 -2.09 -1.61
CA PRO A 67 -13.62 -1.29 -2.71
C PRO A 67 -12.57 -0.35 -3.32
N GLY A 68 -12.45 -0.38 -4.66
CA GLY A 68 -11.46 0.38 -5.41
C GLY A 68 -10.14 -0.35 -5.69
N HIS A 69 -9.79 -1.36 -4.89
CA HIS A 69 -8.70 -2.27 -5.23
C HIS A 69 -9.08 -3.19 -6.38
N GLY A 70 -8.08 -3.61 -7.17
CA GLY A 70 -8.28 -4.53 -8.29
C GLY A 70 -7.04 -4.61 -9.16
N GLY A 71 -6.97 -5.63 -9.99
CA GLY A 71 -5.84 -5.91 -10.87
C GLY A 71 -6.20 -5.94 -12.34
N TYR A 72 -5.17 -6.03 -13.18
CA TYR A 72 -5.29 -6.19 -14.61
C TYR A 72 -4.78 -7.56 -15.03
N GLU A 73 -5.57 -8.28 -15.82
CA GLU A 73 -5.22 -9.57 -16.40
C GLU A 73 -5.58 -9.53 -17.89
N ASP A 74 -4.60 -9.74 -18.77
CA ASP A 74 -4.81 -9.71 -20.22
C ASP A 74 -3.62 -10.38 -20.93
N ASP A 75 -3.87 -11.14 -22.01
CA ASP A 75 -2.84 -11.83 -22.78
C ASP A 75 -1.75 -10.89 -23.32
N ARG A 76 -2.09 -9.61 -23.53
CA ARG A 76 -1.13 -8.58 -23.96
C ARG A 76 -0.11 -8.31 -22.87
N LEU A 77 -0.52 -8.32 -21.60
CA LEU A 77 0.38 -8.17 -20.45
C LEU A 77 1.32 -9.38 -20.33
N ASP A 78 0.81 -10.59 -20.59
CA ASP A 78 1.62 -11.82 -20.60
C ASP A 78 2.67 -11.80 -21.69
N SER A 79 2.34 -11.24 -22.85
CA SER A 79 3.30 -11.04 -23.94
C SER A 79 4.46 -10.13 -23.51
N VAL A 80 4.21 -9.06 -22.74
CA VAL A 80 5.27 -8.20 -22.17
C VAL A 80 6.09 -8.97 -21.15
N LYS A 81 5.43 -9.65 -20.22
CA LYS A 81 6.11 -10.47 -19.22
C LYS A 81 7.01 -11.52 -19.85
N ALA A 82 6.59 -12.14 -20.97
CA ALA A 82 7.41 -13.10 -21.71
C ALA A 82 8.73 -12.49 -22.23
N VAL A 83 8.67 -11.26 -22.74
CA VAL A 83 9.88 -10.57 -23.21
C VAL A 83 10.79 -10.20 -22.03
N MET A 84 10.23 -9.75 -20.89
CA MET A 84 11.00 -9.49 -19.67
C MET A 84 11.71 -10.76 -19.16
N LYS A 85 11.02 -11.90 -19.15
CA LYS A 85 11.61 -13.20 -18.82
C LYS A 85 12.79 -13.56 -19.73
N ALA A 86 12.65 -13.33 -21.03
CA ALA A 86 13.73 -13.56 -21.98
C ALA A 86 14.95 -12.66 -21.71
N ALA A 87 14.72 -11.40 -21.37
CA ALA A 87 15.78 -10.46 -21.04
C ALA A 87 16.59 -10.88 -19.81
N VAL A 88 15.92 -11.31 -18.74
CA VAL A 88 16.58 -11.82 -17.53
C VAL A 88 17.43 -13.05 -17.87
N LYS A 89 16.92 -13.98 -18.69
CA LYS A 89 17.63 -15.19 -19.09
C LYS A 89 18.89 -14.91 -19.90
N LEU A 90 18.89 -13.86 -20.69
CA LEU A 90 20.06 -13.46 -21.48
C LEU A 90 21.17 -12.81 -20.60
N ASN A 91 20.90 -12.59 -19.31
CA ASN A 91 21.80 -11.96 -18.36
C ASN A 91 22.46 -10.69 -18.92
N ILE A 92 21.68 -9.89 -19.64
CA ILE A 92 22.11 -8.60 -20.15
C ILE A 92 22.20 -7.69 -18.93
N GLY A 93 23.35 -7.71 -18.27
CA GLY A 93 23.62 -6.87 -17.11
C GLY A 93 23.39 -5.40 -17.42
N GLY A 94 22.60 -4.72 -16.60
CA GLY A 94 22.34 -3.29 -16.69
C GLY A 94 21.01 -2.97 -17.36
N TYR A 95 21.00 -2.40 -18.53
CA TYR A 95 19.80 -1.92 -19.21
C TYR A 95 19.41 -2.79 -20.38
N LEU A 96 18.13 -3.10 -20.50
CA LEU A 96 17.60 -3.68 -21.73
C LEU A 96 17.76 -2.67 -22.88
N PRO A 97 18.22 -3.13 -24.07
CA PRO A 97 18.31 -2.25 -25.23
C PRO A 97 16.95 -1.65 -25.59
N ASP A 98 16.90 -0.34 -25.56
CA ASP A 98 15.68 0.47 -25.68
C ASP A 98 14.90 0.27 -27.01
N SER A 99 15.56 -0.23 -28.05
CA SER A 99 15.07 -0.20 -29.42
C SER A 99 14.02 -1.24 -29.77
N GLU A 100 14.05 -2.45 -29.19
CA GLU A 100 13.06 -3.49 -29.50
C GLU A 100 11.80 -3.37 -28.65
N TRP A 101 11.94 -2.92 -27.41
CA TRP A 101 10.84 -2.75 -26.47
C TRP A 101 9.95 -1.58 -26.85
N LYS A 102 10.55 -0.41 -27.11
CA LYS A 102 9.81 0.78 -27.49
C LYS A 102 8.95 0.55 -28.74
N ARG A 103 9.44 -0.19 -29.73
CA ARG A 103 8.68 -0.45 -30.96
C ARG A 103 7.43 -1.32 -30.75
N LYS A 104 7.47 -2.28 -29.81
CA LYS A 104 6.33 -3.16 -29.56
C LYS A 104 5.25 -2.52 -28.67
N TRP A 105 5.62 -1.48 -27.90
CA TRP A 105 4.76 -0.92 -26.85
C TRP A 105 4.45 0.55 -27.04
N ILE A 106 4.95 1.19 -28.10
CA ILE A 106 4.52 2.54 -28.46
C ILE A 106 3.01 2.54 -28.67
N GLY A 107 2.31 3.33 -27.85
CA GLY A 107 0.84 3.43 -27.92
C GLY A 107 0.06 2.43 -27.06
N PHE A 108 0.68 1.43 -26.44
CA PHE A 108 -0.01 0.57 -25.49
C PHE A 108 -0.19 1.29 -24.14
N ASN A 109 -1.42 1.38 -23.69
CA ASN A 109 -1.77 1.89 -22.37
C ASN A 109 -2.61 0.84 -21.65
N TYR A 110 -2.02 0.13 -20.68
CA TYR A 110 -2.73 -0.89 -19.91
C TYR A 110 -3.95 -0.37 -19.15
N ARG A 111 -3.98 0.92 -18.83
CA ARG A 111 -5.13 1.57 -18.17
C ARG A 111 -6.39 1.60 -19.04
N THR A 112 -6.28 1.28 -20.32
CA THR A 112 -7.44 1.07 -21.20
C THR A 112 -8.00 -0.34 -21.13
N LEU A 113 -7.31 -1.26 -20.43
CA LEU A 113 -7.81 -2.59 -20.14
C LEU A 113 -8.87 -2.54 -19.05
N PRO A 114 -9.81 -3.49 -19.02
CA PRO A 114 -10.73 -3.60 -17.91
C PRO A 114 -9.97 -3.96 -16.63
N LYS A 115 -10.13 -3.14 -15.61
CA LYS A 115 -9.66 -3.47 -14.25
C LYS A 115 -10.68 -4.41 -13.62
N ARG A 116 -10.23 -5.52 -13.06
CA ARG A 116 -11.07 -6.48 -12.35
C ARG A 116 -11.08 -6.11 -10.86
N PRO A 117 -12.22 -5.64 -10.31
CA PRO A 117 -12.29 -5.26 -8.89
C PRO A 117 -12.15 -6.49 -7.98
N ASP A 118 -11.33 -6.39 -6.94
CA ASP A 118 -11.11 -7.49 -6.01
C ASP A 118 -12.39 -7.92 -5.30
N ILE A 119 -13.21 -6.96 -4.95
CA ILE A 119 -14.47 -7.16 -4.24
C ILE A 119 -15.44 -8.11 -4.97
N GLU A 120 -15.33 -8.22 -6.29
CA GLU A 120 -16.22 -9.02 -7.13
C GLU A 120 -15.79 -10.49 -7.25
N TYR A 121 -14.52 -10.85 -6.89
CA TYR A 121 -14.00 -12.21 -7.10
C TYR A 121 -13.06 -12.73 -6.01
N MET A 122 -12.81 -11.96 -4.97
CA MET A 122 -11.98 -12.38 -3.85
C MET A 122 -12.57 -13.65 -3.20
N SER A 123 -11.79 -14.73 -3.14
CA SER A 123 -12.23 -15.95 -2.48
C SER A 123 -12.00 -15.92 -0.97
N ALA A 124 -12.84 -16.64 -0.23
CA ALA A 124 -12.67 -16.79 1.20
C ALA A 124 -11.32 -17.44 1.55
N ASP A 125 -10.96 -18.49 0.82
CA ASP A 125 -9.70 -19.23 1.07
C ASP A 125 -8.47 -18.33 0.89
N TYR A 126 -8.48 -17.44 -0.11
CA TYR A 126 -7.38 -16.50 -0.31
C TYR A 126 -7.23 -15.53 0.87
N LEU A 127 -8.34 -14.93 1.32
CA LEU A 127 -8.29 -13.99 2.45
C LEU A 127 -7.91 -14.69 3.76
N ILE A 128 -8.45 -15.89 4.01
CA ILE A 128 -8.11 -16.69 5.20
C ILE A 128 -6.62 -17.02 5.17
N GLU A 129 -6.08 -17.53 4.07
CA GLU A 129 -4.65 -17.80 3.95
C GLU A 129 -3.78 -16.55 4.18
N ASN A 130 -4.17 -15.41 3.58
CA ASN A 130 -3.47 -14.14 3.79
C ASN A 130 -3.46 -13.72 5.26
N ILE A 131 -4.60 -13.82 5.95
CA ILE A 131 -4.73 -13.48 7.37
C ILE A 131 -3.89 -14.44 8.23
N GLU A 132 -4.03 -15.75 8.03
CA GLU A 132 -3.29 -16.75 8.81
C GLU A 132 -1.77 -16.58 8.67
N GLN A 133 -1.27 -16.38 7.45
CA GLN A 133 0.16 -16.16 7.22
C GLN A 133 0.65 -14.82 7.82
N SER A 134 -0.19 -13.79 7.81
CA SER A 134 0.15 -12.48 8.42
C SER A 134 0.21 -12.58 9.94
N PHE A 135 -0.76 -13.25 10.58
CA PHE A 135 -0.76 -13.46 12.03
C PHE A 135 0.38 -14.38 12.47
N LYS A 136 0.69 -15.42 11.69
CA LYS A 136 1.84 -16.29 11.97
C LYS A 136 3.12 -15.47 12.15
N VAL A 137 3.44 -14.59 11.20
CA VAL A 137 4.67 -13.79 11.31
C VAL A 137 4.59 -12.72 12.40
N TRP A 138 3.39 -12.20 12.69
CA TRP A 138 3.18 -11.27 13.79
C TRP A 138 3.39 -11.90 15.15
N GLU A 139 3.06 -13.18 15.32
CA GLU A 139 3.24 -13.94 16.55
C GLU A 139 4.68 -14.45 16.71
N GLU A 140 5.31 -14.91 15.62
CA GLU A 140 6.61 -15.60 15.64
C GLU A 140 7.81 -14.65 15.58
N CYS A 141 7.68 -13.48 14.93
CA CYS A 141 8.83 -12.60 14.72
C CYS A 141 9.08 -11.68 15.92
N PRO A 142 10.31 -11.59 16.43
CA PRO A 142 10.63 -10.82 17.64
C PRO A 142 10.28 -9.33 17.53
N TRP A 143 10.45 -8.75 16.34
CA TRP A 143 10.17 -7.34 16.05
C TRP A 143 8.69 -7.02 15.93
N ALA A 144 7.84 -8.01 15.68
CA ALA A 144 6.41 -7.78 15.45
C ALA A 144 5.66 -7.32 16.72
N LYS A 145 6.24 -7.53 17.90
CA LYS A 145 5.70 -7.04 19.18
C LYS A 145 5.88 -5.54 19.39
N ASN A 146 6.59 -4.87 18.50
CA ASN A 146 6.99 -3.48 18.65
C ASN A 146 6.07 -2.49 17.91
N TYR A 147 5.04 -2.98 17.22
CA TYR A 147 4.06 -2.12 16.53
C TYR A 147 2.62 -2.54 16.89
N SER A 148 1.69 -1.60 16.77
CA SER A 148 0.29 -1.78 17.14
C SER A 148 -0.46 -2.70 16.19
N PHE A 149 -1.67 -3.11 16.58
CA PHE A 149 -2.57 -3.86 15.68
C PHE A 149 -3.01 -3.02 14.47
N ASP A 150 -3.22 -1.73 14.65
CA ASP A 150 -3.55 -0.83 13.54
C ASP A 150 -2.40 -0.74 12.53
N ASP A 151 -1.15 -0.68 13.04
CA ASP A 151 0.03 -0.73 12.18
C ASP A 151 0.15 -2.08 11.46
N PHE A 152 -0.14 -3.18 12.17
CA PHE A 152 -0.22 -4.50 11.54
C PHE A 152 -1.24 -4.52 10.39
N CYS A 153 -2.43 -3.99 10.61
CA CYS A 153 -3.48 -3.95 9.61
C CYS A 153 -3.10 -3.17 8.37
N GLU A 154 -2.45 -2.01 8.51
CA GLU A 154 -2.11 -1.16 7.36
C GLU A 154 -0.76 -1.52 6.71
N TRP A 155 0.22 -1.99 7.49
CA TRP A 155 1.60 -2.12 7.01
C TRP A 155 2.04 -3.55 6.70
N VAL A 156 1.41 -4.56 7.30
CA VAL A 156 1.78 -5.97 7.16
C VAL A 156 0.68 -6.79 6.50
N LEU A 157 -0.56 -6.63 6.96
CA LEU A 157 -1.71 -7.44 6.55
C LEU A 157 -2.16 -7.28 5.08
N PRO A 158 -2.01 -6.12 4.40
CA PRO A 158 -2.52 -5.94 3.06
C PRO A 158 -2.03 -7.01 2.08
N TYR A 159 -2.95 -7.59 1.33
CA TYR A 159 -2.68 -8.66 0.36
C TYR A 159 -2.17 -8.14 -0.98
N ARG A 160 -2.30 -6.84 -1.22
CA ARG A 160 -2.01 -6.14 -2.48
C ARG A 160 -1.10 -4.94 -2.22
N ILE A 161 -0.30 -4.58 -3.22
CA ILE A 161 0.55 -3.37 -3.21
C ILE A 161 -0.03 -2.31 -4.16
N GLY A 162 -0.49 -2.73 -5.34
CA GLY A 162 -1.01 -1.85 -6.39
C GLY A 162 -2.11 -2.51 -7.21
N ASP A 163 -1.89 -2.66 -8.51
CA ASP A 163 -2.83 -3.21 -9.48
C ASP A 163 -2.34 -4.53 -10.12
N GLU A 164 -1.49 -5.25 -9.39
CA GLU A 164 -0.96 -6.57 -9.76
C GLU A 164 -2.05 -7.65 -9.76
N PRO A 165 -1.84 -8.78 -10.47
CA PRO A 165 -2.63 -9.99 -10.29
C PRO A 165 -2.57 -10.50 -8.86
N LEU A 166 -3.66 -11.11 -8.36
CA LEU A 166 -3.67 -11.75 -7.05
C LEU A 166 -2.86 -13.04 -7.07
N ASP A 167 -1.89 -13.13 -6.19
CA ASP A 167 -1.03 -14.30 -5.96
C ASP A 167 -1.02 -14.68 -4.47
N ASN A 168 -1.03 -15.97 -4.16
CA ASN A 168 -0.77 -16.47 -2.79
C ASN A 168 0.74 -16.39 -2.50
N TRP A 169 1.22 -15.20 -2.23
CA TRP A 169 2.64 -14.90 -2.19
C TRP A 169 3.28 -15.04 -0.81
N ARG A 170 2.53 -14.85 0.28
CA ARG A 170 3.09 -14.74 1.64
C ARG A 170 3.88 -15.96 2.04
N LYS A 171 3.26 -17.14 1.93
CA LYS A 171 3.92 -18.41 2.29
C LYS A 171 5.16 -18.66 1.42
N MET A 172 5.07 -18.42 0.11
CA MET A 172 6.19 -18.60 -0.82
C MET A 172 7.40 -17.72 -0.46
N TYR A 173 7.17 -16.46 -0.15
CA TYR A 173 8.23 -15.53 0.25
C TYR A 173 8.74 -15.84 1.66
N TYR A 174 7.87 -16.21 2.61
CA TYR A 174 8.26 -16.64 3.94
C TYR A 174 9.18 -17.86 3.88
N ASP A 175 8.78 -18.93 3.20
CA ASP A 175 9.55 -20.17 3.11
C ASP A 175 10.92 -19.95 2.46
N ARG A 176 11.01 -19.00 1.53
CA ARG A 176 12.27 -18.66 0.85
C ARG A 176 13.20 -17.80 1.68
N TYR A 177 12.67 -16.79 2.37
CA TYR A 177 13.51 -15.75 2.97
C TYR A 177 13.63 -15.84 4.50
N LYS A 178 12.73 -16.54 5.20
CA LYS A 178 12.85 -16.73 6.66
C LYS A 178 14.13 -17.50 7.05
N PRO A 179 14.45 -18.64 6.43
CA PRO A 179 15.72 -19.35 6.74
C PRO A 179 16.95 -18.49 6.42
N LEU A 180 16.90 -17.69 5.36
CA LEU A 180 18.00 -16.78 5.04
C LEU A 180 18.15 -15.70 6.13
N LEU A 181 17.08 -15.04 6.52
CA LEU A 181 17.12 -14.03 7.59
C LEU A 181 17.66 -14.63 8.89
N ASP A 182 17.18 -15.81 9.29
CA ASP A 182 17.65 -16.49 10.51
C ASP A 182 19.14 -16.83 10.48
N SER A 183 19.67 -17.09 9.30
CA SER A 183 21.12 -17.33 9.11
C SER A 183 21.97 -16.05 9.19
N LEU A 184 21.36 -14.90 8.88
CA LEU A 184 22.07 -13.61 8.84
C LEU A 184 21.93 -12.80 10.13
N TYR A 185 20.85 -13.02 10.90
CA TYR A 185 20.53 -12.21 12.05
C TYR A 185 19.75 -13.00 13.11
N THR A 186 20.20 -12.92 14.35
CA THR A 186 19.59 -13.58 15.52
C THR A 186 19.15 -12.61 16.60
N GLY A 187 19.23 -11.29 16.34
CA GLY A 187 18.82 -10.24 17.28
C GLY A 187 17.32 -9.92 17.21
N ASN A 188 16.92 -8.92 17.98
CA ASN A 188 15.53 -8.47 18.09
C ASN A 188 15.29 -7.06 17.50
N ASP A 189 16.35 -6.38 17.04
CA ASP A 189 16.21 -5.06 16.44
C ASP A 189 15.71 -5.18 15.01
N MET A 190 14.52 -4.61 14.76
CA MET A 190 13.85 -4.64 13.47
C MET A 190 14.66 -3.94 12.37
N VAL A 191 15.27 -2.81 12.70
CA VAL A 191 16.05 -2.02 11.74
C VAL A 191 17.30 -2.78 11.30
N GLU A 192 18.00 -3.42 12.23
CA GLU A 192 19.16 -4.26 11.91
C GLU A 192 18.77 -5.51 11.11
N ALA A 193 17.63 -6.14 11.43
CA ALA A 193 17.12 -7.28 10.67
C ALA A 193 16.83 -6.91 9.20
N VAL A 194 16.14 -5.78 8.96
CA VAL A 194 15.90 -5.26 7.61
C VAL A 194 17.22 -4.91 6.93
N ASN A 195 18.15 -4.30 7.65
CA ASN A 195 19.43 -3.86 7.13
C ASN A 195 20.32 -5.01 6.65
N VAL A 196 20.43 -6.11 7.41
CA VAL A 196 21.25 -7.26 6.98
C VAL A 196 20.68 -7.91 5.73
N LEU A 197 19.34 -7.99 5.64
CA LEU A 197 18.67 -8.57 4.47
C LEU A 197 18.76 -7.64 3.24
N ALA A 198 18.59 -6.33 3.42
CA ALA A 198 18.77 -5.35 2.36
C ALA A 198 20.20 -5.36 1.79
N ARG A 199 21.21 -5.44 2.66
CA ARG A 199 22.63 -5.62 2.23
C ARG A 199 22.85 -6.93 1.47
N HIS A 200 22.20 -8.00 1.89
CA HIS A 200 22.28 -9.28 1.17
C HIS A 200 21.71 -9.14 -0.24
N PHE A 201 20.53 -8.53 -0.39
CA PHE A 201 19.91 -8.30 -1.71
C PHE A 201 20.78 -7.41 -2.60
N LYS A 202 21.34 -6.33 -2.07
CA LYS A 202 22.24 -5.46 -2.82
C LYS A 202 23.44 -6.24 -3.42
N ARG A 203 23.91 -7.27 -2.74
CA ARG A 203 25.07 -8.07 -3.17
C ARG A 203 24.72 -9.23 -4.08
N THR A 204 23.52 -9.78 -3.95
CA THR A 204 23.17 -11.07 -4.57
C THR A 204 22.08 -10.94 -5.63
N ASN A 205 21.20 -9.95 -5.53
CA ASN A 205 20.10 -9.77 -6.47
C ASN A 205 20.55 -8.92 -7.66
N LEU A 206 20.75 -9.59 -8.79
CA LEU A 206 21.00 -8.93 -10.06
C LEU A 206 19.66 -8.49 -10.66
N PHE A 207 19.22 -7.30 -10.30
CA PHE A 207 18.03 -6.72 -10.89
C PHE A 207 18.34 -6.14 -12.27
N VAL A 208 17.56 -6.56 -13.29
CA VAL A 208 17.69 -6.02 -14.64
C VAL A 208 16.84 -4.76 -14.74
N LEU A 209 17.50 -3.60 -14.82
CA LEU A 209 16.79 -2.34 -14.93
C LEU A 209 16.23 -2.16 -16.35
N THR A 210 15.00 -1.69 -16.42
CA THR A 210 14.34 -1.28 -17.65
C THR A 210 14.03 0.21 -17.60
N THR A 211 13.93 0.85 -18.75
CA THR A 211 13.40 2.20 -18.85
C THR A 211 11.96 2.16 -19.29
N GLU A 212 11.17 3.05 -18.74
CA GLU A 212 9.78 3.38 -19.08
C GLU A 212 8.98 2.33 -19.88
N TYR A 213 8.25 1.49 -19.15
CA TYR A 213 7.14 0.75 -19.73
C TYR A 213 5.86 1.02 -18.92
N ARG A 214 4.76 1.20 -19.63
CA ARG A 214 3.46 1.45 -19.00
C ARG A 214 2.77 0.12 -18.76
N MET A 215 3.12 -0.54 -17.68
CA MET A 215 2.56 -1.81 -17.25
C MET A 215 1.92 -1.66 -15.86
N PRO A 216 0.94 -2.49 -15.49
CA PRO A 216 0.55 -2.65 -14.10
C PRO A 216 1.70 -3.24 -13.28
N HIS A 217 1.55 -3.29 -11.97
CA HIS A 217 2.49 -4.00 -11.11
C HIS A 217 2.62 -5.46 -11.57
N LEU A 218 3.85 -6.00 -11.60
CA LEU A 218 4.11 -7.31 -12.22
C LEU A 218 3.61 -8.50 -11.39
N GLY A 219 3.43 -8.28 -10.09
CA GLY A 219 2.96 -9.28 -9.14
C GLY A 219 4.07 -10.11 -8.48
N ALA A 220 3.72 -10.68 -7.35
CA ALA A 220 4.65 -11.34 -6.45
C ALA A 220 5.30 -12.57 -7.07
N ARG A 221 4.51 -13.44 -7.70
CA ARG A 221 5.01 -14.67 -8.34
C ARG A 221 5.99 -14.35 -9.46
N PHE A 222 5.69 -13.33 -10.27
CA PHE A 222 6.62 -12.92 -11.33
C PHE A 222 7.94 -12.43 -10.75
N LEU A 223 7.90 -11.53 -9.77
CA LEU A 223 9.11 -10.95 -9.15
C LEU A 223 9.90 -11.95 -8.30
N SER A 224 9.29 -13.04 -7.83
CA SER A 224 10.02 -14.11 -7.15
C SER A 224 10.99 -14.85 -8.06
N GLU A 225 10.74 -14.88 -9.37
CA GLU A 225 11.52 -15.61 -10.36
C GLU A 225 12.35 -14.69 -11.27
N TYR A 226 11.82 -13.50 -11.56
CA TYR A 226 12.39 -12.57 -12.53
C TYR A 226 12.53 -11.17 -11.94
N LEU A 227 13.74 -10.84 -11.52
CA LEU A 227 14.06 -9.52 -10.98
C LEU A 227 14.33 -8.55 -12.13
N VAL A 228 13.28 -7.93 -12.63
CA VAL A 228 13.35 -7.00 -13.76
C VAL A 228 12.30 -5.89 -13.61
N GLY A 229 12.69 -4.69 -13.93
CA GLY A 229 11.76 -3.54 -13.88
C GLY A 229 12.44 -2.22 -13.60
N THR A 230 11.68 -1.34 -13.00
CA THR A 230 12.08 0.02 -12.59
C THR A 230 12.20 0.11 -11.07
N CYS A 231 12.28 1.31 -10.52
CA CYS A 231 12.21 1.53 -9.07
C CYS A 231 10.93 0.93 -8.45
N ARG A 232 9.82 0.90 -9.19
CA ARG A 232 8.55 0.31 -8.75
C ARG A 232 8.70 -1.18 -8.43
N GLU A 233 9.23 -1.97 -9.35
CA GLU A 233 9.38 -3.42 -9.18
C GLU A 233 10.41 -3.77 -8.10
N ILE A 234 11.42 -2.92 -7.92
CA ILE A 234 12.39 -3.06 -6.82
C ILE A 234 11.69 -2.85 -5.49
N THR A 235 10.88 -1.80 -5.36
CA THR A 235 10.13 -1.52 -4.13
C THR A 235 9.06 -2.57 -3.87
N ASP A 236 8.36 -3.05 -4.91
CA ASP A 236 7.36 -4.12 -4.79
C ASP A 236 7.99 -5.42 -4.26
N HIS A 237 9.10 -5.83 -4.85
CA HIS A 237 9.82 -7.03 -4.40
C HIS A 237 10.21 -6.92 -2.92
N ALA A 238 10.72 -5.76 -2.49
CA ALA A 238 11.04 -5.52 -1.08
C ALA A 238 9.79 -5.63 -0.19
N VAL A 239 8.65 -5.04 -0.60
CA VAL A 239 7.41 -5.15 0.17
C VAL A 239 6.97 -6.61 0.32
N TYR A 240 7.00 -7.41 -0.74
CA TYR A 240 6.66 -8.84 -0.64
C TYR A 240 7.57 -9.58 0.33
N VAL A 241 8.89 -9.39 0.22
CA VAL A 241 9.86 -10.03 1.11
C VAL A 241 9.63 -9.64 2.56
N PHE A 242 9.63 -8.34 2.83
CA PHE A 242 9.62 -7.85 4.20
C PHE A 242 8.27 -8.05 4.89
N ARG A 243 7.14 -7.84 4.20
CA ARG A 243 5.81 -8.14 4.77
C ARG A 243 5.63 -9.63 5.06
N ALA A 244 6.17 -10.52 4.21
CA ALA A 244 6.15 -11.96 4.47
C ALA A 244 6.96 -12.35 5.70
N LEU A 245 7.89 -11.52 6.15
CA LEU A 245 8.71 -11.71 7.34
C LEU A 245 8.23 -10.86 8.54
N GLY A 246 7.04 -10.26 8.45
CA GLY A 246 6.43 -9.52 9.54
C GLY A 246 7.03 -8.12 9.78
N PHE A 247 7.66 -7.52 8.79
CA PHE A 247 8.15 -6.14 8.89
C PHE A 247 7.07 -5.15 8.40
N PRO A 248 6.80 -4.06 9.14
CA PRO A 248 5.88 -3.03 8.73
C PRO A 248 6.51 -2.12 7.67
N ILE A 249 6.42 -2.55 6.42
CA ILE A 249 7.01 -1.89 5.25
C ILE A 249 5.93 -1.35 4.33
N ASN A 250 6.17 -0.15 3.79
CA ASN A 250 5.35 0.44 2.76
C ASN A 250 6.19 1.12 1.68
N ILE A 251 5.54 1.84 0.77
CA ILE A 251 6.15 2.56 -0.34
C ILE A 251 5.81 4.03 -0.20
N ASP A 252 6.84 4.86 -0.19
CA ASP A 252 6.74 6.30 -0.35
C ASP A 252 7.19 6.69 -1.76
N LYS A 253 6.58 7.73 -2.31
CA LYS A 253 6.89 8.23 -3.65
C LYS A 253 6.69 9.72 -3.78
N TYR A 254 7.34 10.28 -4.77
CA TYR A 254 6.96 11.57 -5.34
C TYR A 254 6.60 11.40 -6.82
N TRP A 255 5.65 12.17 -7.27
CA TRP A 255 5.29 12.20 -8.69
C TRP A 255 6.24 13.09 -9.50
N TYR A 256 6.77 14.13 -8.86
CA TYR A 256 7.68 15.08 -9.46
C TYR A 256 8.72 15.56 -8.45
N SER A 257 9.92 15.82 -8.95
CA SER A 257 11.02 16.41 -8.18
C SER A 257 11.49 17.69 -8.83
N PRO A 258 11.89 18.72 -8.07
CA PRO A 258 12.48 19.96 -8.63
C PRO A 258 13.76 19.73 -9.43
N SER A 259 14.46 18.64 -9.16
CA SER A 259 15.75 18.31 -9.79
C SER A 259 15.67 17.14 -10.78
N ASN A 260 14.58 16.40 -10.78
CA ASN A 260 14.39 15.24 -11.66
C ASN A 260 12.99 15.29 -12.27
N GLN A 261 12.86 14.95 -13.54
CA GLN A 261 11.59 14.96 -14.27
C GLN A 261 10.74 13.70 -14.03
N HIS A 262 11.34 12.66 -13.45
CA HIS A 262 10.70 11.36 -13.27
C HIS A 262 10.16 11.21 -11.86
N ASP A 263 9.08 10.49 -11.74
CA ASP A 263 8.61 9.93 -10.49
C ASP A 263 9.65 8.97 -9.91
N HIS A 264 9.63 8.82 -8.60
CA HIS A 264 10.49 7.86 -7.92
C HIS A 264 9.78 7.28 -6.71
N MET A 265 10.10 6.03 -6.41
CA MET A 265 9.57 5.28 -5.29
C MET A 265 10.71 4.69 -4.48
N TRP A 266 10.50 4.57 -3.17
CA TRP A 266 11.40 3.90 -2.25
C TRP A 266 10.58 3.22 -1.15
N ASN A 267 11.19 2.30 -0.43
CA ASN A 267 10.54 1.66 0.70
C ASN A 267 10.67 2.52 1.95
N VAL A 268 9.73 2.36 2.84
CA VAL A 268 9.75 2.95 4.17
C VAL A 268 9.42 1.89 5.21
N LEU A 269 10.26 1.79 6.23
CA LEU A 269 10.05 0.95 7.40
C LEU A 269 9.46 1.81 8.52
N LYS A 270 8.39 1.36 9.16
CA LYS A 270 7.90 1.96 10.40
C LYS A 270 8.65 1.36 11.58
N ASP A 271 9.38 2.17 12.33
CA ASP A 271 10.14 1.71 13.50
C ASP A 271 9.25 1.62 14.76
N SER A 272 9.75 0.96 15.77
CA SER A 272 9.08 0.74 17.06
C SER A 272 8.81 2.02 17.85
N ASP A 273 9.55 3.08 17.59
CA ASP A 273 9.34 4.41 18.19
C ASP A 273 8.30 5.26 17.44
N GLY A 274 7.69 4.72 16.40
CA GLY A 274 6.76 5.39 15.50
C GLY A 274 7.43 6.20 14.40
N GLY A 275 8.77 6.26 14.36
CA GLY A 275 9.53 6.90 13.30
C GLY A 275 9.48 6.14 11.97
N PHE A 276 9.81 6.83 10.90
CA PHE A 276 9.84 6.25 9.56
C PHE A 276 11.25 6.30 8.99
N ILE A 277 11.70 5.15 8.46
CA ILE A 277 13.05 4.99 7.92
C ILE A 277 12.95 4.70 6.44
N PRO A 278 13.22 5.69 5.56
CA PRO A 278 13.24 5.47 4.12
C PRO A 278 14.48 4.65 3.73
N PHE A 279 14.31 3.73 2.78
CA PHE A 279 15.42 2.95 2.23
C PHE A 279 15.13 2.44 0.82
N TRP A 280 16.20 2.15 0.09
CA TRP A 280 16.13 1.52 -1.23
C TRP A 280 17.38 0.65 -1.42
N TYR A 281 17.22 -0.66 -1.34
CA TYR A 281 18.36 -1.59 -1.28
C TYR A 281 19.18 -1.69 -2.58
N MET A 282 18.66 -1.16 -3.70
CA MET A 282 19.37 -1.09 -4.97
C MET A 282 20.14 0.22 -5.16
N ASP A 283 20.10 1.15 -4.21
CA ASP A 283 20.89 2.39 -4.31
C ASP A 283 22.39 2.06 -4.36
N SER A 284 23.11 2.71 -5.29
CA SER A 284 24.55 2.57 -5.45
C SER A 284 25.35 3.16 -4.28
N SER A 285 24.74 4.09 -3.54
CA SER A 285 25.28 4.58 -2.27
C SER A 285 25.27 3.45 -1.24
N ASP A 286 26.13 3.54 -0.22
CA ASP A 286 26.09 2.64 0.94
C ASP A 286 24.87 2.87 1.83
N PHE A 287 23.71 3.07 1.21
CA PHE A 287 22.46 3.36 1.89
C PHE A 287 22.09 2.17 2.76
N VAL A 288 22.31 2.34 4.02
CA VAL A 288 22.01 1.37 5.06
C VAL A 288 20.69 1.80 5.69
N VAL A 289 19.79 0.87 5.92
CA VAL A 289 18.59 1.13 6.72
C VAL A 289 19.03 1.56 8.11
N LYS A 290 18.81 2.81 8.46
CA LYS A 290 19.36 3.41 9.67
C LYS A 290 18.41 4.45 10.24
N ARG A 291 18.20 4.40 11.56
CA ARG A 291 17.45 5.41 12.31
C ARG A 291 18.02 6.81 12.08
N GLY A 292 17.13 7.77 11.83
CA GLY A 292 17.50 9.15 11.55
C GLY A 292 18.11 9.38 10.16
N SER A 293 18.11 8.37 9.28
CA SER A 293 18.50 8.58 7.88
C SER A 293 17.38 9.29 7.12
N THR A 294 17.81 10.24 6.27
CA THR A 294 16.96 10.82 5.24
C THR A 294 17.55 10.40 3.90
N ASP A 295 16.72 10.21 2.90
CA ASP A 295 17.25 9.80 1.60
C ASP A 295 18.00 10.94 0.86
N GLY A 296 18.10 12.14 1.45
CA GLY A 296 18.88 13.27 0.96
C GLY A 296 18.47 13.86 -0.39
N ARG A 297 17.53 13.27 -1.10
CA ARG A 297 17.04 13.74 -2.40
C ARG A 297 16.14 14.95 -2.24
N LYS A 298 16.27 15.91 -3.17
CA LYS A 298 15.28 16.98 -3.28
C LYS A 298 13.97 16.40 -3.78
N LYS A 299 12.94 16.46 -2.95
CA LYS A 299 11.59 15.96 -3.24
C LYS A 299 10.65 17.15 -3.37
N GLY A 300 9.60 16.96 -4.15
CA GLY A 300 8.40 17.76 -4.03
C GLY A 300 7.54 17.21 -2.87
N LYS A 301 6.24 17.12 -3.08
CA LYS A 301 5.36 16.41 -2.16
C LYS A 301 5.65 14.92 -2.15
N VAL A 302 5.59 14.30 -0.97
CA VAL A 302 5.79 12.87 -0.75
C VAL A 302 4.47 12.22 -0.36
N TYR A 303 4.16 11.12 -1.02
CA TYR A 303 2.93 10.36 -0.77
C TYR A 303 3.27 8.93 -0.42
N ARG A 304 2.60 8.39 0.61
CA ARG A 304 2.69 7.00 1.04
C ARG A 304 1.55 6.20 0.46
N ASN A 305 1.82 5.02 -0.07
CA ASN A 305 0.79 4.07 -0.43
C ASN A 305 0.04 3.65 0.83
N THR A 306 -1.29 3.51 0.72
CA THR A 306 -2.13 2.97 1.79
C THR A 306 -3.03 1.88 1.24
N PHE A 307 -3.40 0.92 2.09
CA PHE A 307 -4.46 -0.02 1.76
C PHE A 307 -5.83 0.57 2.13
N GLU A 308 -5.86 1.31 3.21
CA GLU A 308 -7.05 2.09 3.57
C GLU A 308 -7.29 3.23 2.60
N ALA A 309 -8.56 3.38 2.18
CA ALA A 309 -8.98 4.49 1.37
C ALA A 309 -9.14 5.75 2.22
N HIS A 310 -8.55 6.86 1.78
CA HIS A 310 -8.64 8.16 2.43
C HIS A 310 -9.55 9.11 1.64
N ASP A 311 -10.50 9.73 2.32
CA ASP A 311 -11.25 10.87 1.82
C ASP A 311 -10.40 12.15 1.97
N SER A 312 -9.45 12.34 1.08
CA SER A 312 -8.58 13.51 1.09
C SER A 312 -8.68 14.28 -0.22
N LYS A 313 -8.31 15.56 -0.19
CA LYS A 313 -8.19 16.37 -1.41
C LYS A 313 -7.14 15.77 -2.36
N THR A 314 -6.12 15.12 -1.81
CA THR A 314 -5.12 14.32 -2.54
C THR A 314 -5.77 13.18 -3.32
N ALA A 315 -6.84 12.57 -2.79
CA ALA A 315 -7.56 11.49 -3.45
C ALA A 315 -8.16 11.90 -4.80
N SER A 316 -8.55 13.15 -4.95
CA SER A 316 -9.08 13.67 -6.23
C SER A 316 -8.03 13.74 -7.34
N LEU A 317 -6.74 13.84 -7.00
CA LEU A 317 -5.62 13.94 -7.94
C LEU A 317 -4.97 12.59 -8.23
N PHE A 318 -4.77 11.78 -7.19
CA PHE A 318 -3.92 10.58 -7.24
C PHE A 318 -4.66 9.29 -6.89
N GLY A 319 -5.93 9.40 -6.47
CA GLY A 319 -6.74 8.28 -5.97
C GLY A 319 -6.69 8.15 -4.45
N PRO A 320 -7.63 7.37 -3.88
CA PRO A 320 -7.87 7.34 -2.43
C PRO A 320 -6.79 6.58 -1.63
N PHE A 321 -5.89 5.86 -2.29
CA PHE A 321 -4.91 4.99 -1.65
C PHE A 321 -3.53 5.64 -1.48
N TYR A 322 -3.53 6.96 -1.24
CA TYR A 322 -2.34 7.74 -0.97
C TYR A 322 -2.57 8.73 0.16
N GLN A 323 -1.63 8.75 1.10
CA GLN A 323 -1.55 9.72 2.17
C GLN A 323 -0.40 10.69 1.90
N ASP A 324 -0.64 12.00 2.07
CA ASP A 324 0.44 12.99 2.06
C ASP A 324 1.27 12.88 3.34
N VAL A 325 2.54 12.53 3.19
CA VAL A 325 3.51 12.38 4.27
C VAL A 325 4.68 13.36 4.13
N THR A 326 4.48 14.43 3.39
CA THR A 326 5.52 15.45 3.13
C THR A 326 6.10 16.01 4.43
N ALA A 327 5.26 16.23 5.44
CA ALA A 327 5.69 16.74 6.74
C ALA A 327 6.63 15.80 7.49
N GLU A 328 6.53 14.49 7.29
CA GLU A 328 7.45 13.51 7.90
C GLU A 328 8.90 13.67 7.37
N TYR A 329 9.05 14.18 6.15
CA TYR A 329 10.35 14.38 5.49
C TYR A 329 10.93 15.77 5.70
N PHE A 330 10.09 16.81 5.78
CA PHE A 330 10.51 18.21 5.73
C PHE A 330 10.00 19.07 6.88
N GLY A 331 9.25 18.46 7.81
CA GLY A 331 8.51 19.21 8.81
C GLY A 331 7.28 19.91 8.21
N GLU A 332 6.47 20.48 9.07
CA GLU A 332 5.30 21.25 8.66
C GLU A 332 5.73 22.61 8.12
N ASN A 333 5.26 22.96 6.94
CA ASN A 333 5.45 24.27 6.34
C ASN A 333 4.08 24.80 5.91
N GLU A 334 3.67 25.90 6.51
CA GLU A 334 2.45 26.61 6.15
C GLU A 334 2.80 27.88 5.36
N PHE A 335 2.14 28.10 4.25
CA PHE A 335 2.14 29.38 3.56
C PHE A 335 0.73 29.80 3.21
N LYS A 336 0.45 31.11 3.34
CA LYS A 336 -0.89 31.67 3.10
C LYS A 336 -0.90 32.36 1.75
N VAL A 337 -1.86 31.99 0.93
CA VAL A 337 -2.07 32.61 -0.38
C VAL A 337 -3.40 33.34 -0.37
N LYS A 338 -3.38 34.63 -0.71
CA LYS A 338 -4.61 35.40 -0.93
C LYS A 338 -5.11 35.12 -2.33
N VAL A 339 -6.33 34.62 -2.42
CA VAL A 339 -7.01 34.36 -3.70
C VAL A 339 -7.99 35.51 -3.96
N ASP A 340 -8.00 36.04 -5.18
CA ASP A 340 -8.95 37.07 -5.58
C ASP A 340 -10.36 36.49 -5.61
N ASP A 341 -11.32 37.20 -5.01
CA ASP A 341 -12.71 36.77 -4.93
C ASP A 341 -13.40 36.68 -6.30
N ASN A 342 -12.83 37.32 -7.33
CA ASN A 342 -13.33 37.27 -8.70
C ASN A 342 -12.93 36.01 -9.48
N ILE A 343 -12.06 35.14 -8.88
CA ILE A 343 -11.66 33.90 -9.52
C ILE A 343 -12.78 32.86 -9.36
N GLU A 344 -13.35 32.45 -10.48
CA GLU A 344 -14.32 31.36 -10.51
C GLU A 344 -13.63 30.01 -10.24
N GLY A 345 -14.32 29.11 -9.53
CA GLY A 345 -13.84 27.76 -9.20
C GLY A 345 -13.77 27.51 -7.69
N ASN A 346 -13.84 26.25 -7.30
CA ASN A 346 -13.88 25.83 -5.90
C ASN A 346 -12.59 25.14 -5.43
N THR A 347 -11.61 24.97 -6.33
CA THR A 347 -10.38 24.24 -6.04
C THR A 347 -9.18 25.09 -6.40
N ILE A 348 -8.21 25.15 -5.50
CA ILE A 348 -6.91 25.76 -5.70
C ILE A 348 -5.93 24.61 -5.91
N LEU A 349 -5.15 24.68 -6.98
CA LEU A 349 -4.11 23.69 -7.29
C LEU A 349 -2.76 24.25 -6.88
N LEU A 350 -2.03 23.48 -6.06
CA LEU A 350 -0.62 23.76 -5.80
C LEU A 350 0.20 23.18 -6.95
N GLY A 351 0.86 24.04 -7.69
CA GLY A 351 1.74 23.66 -8.78
C GLY A 351 3.21 23.75 -8.37
N MET A 352 4.00 22.77 -8.78
CA MET A 352 5.45 22.80 -8.69
C MET A 352 6.05 23.05 -10.08
N PHE A 353 7.03 23.94 -10.18
CA PHE A 353 7.75 24.14 -11.42
C PHE A 353 8.71 22.96 -11.64
N SER A 354 8.62 22.34 -12.80
CA SER A 354 9.53 21.31 -13.28
C SER A 354 10.11 21.71 -14.63
N PRO A 355 11.15 21.06 -15.12
CA PRO A 355 11.65 21.30 -16.49
C PRO A 355 10.60 21.09 -17.60
N SER A 356 9.52 20.36 -17.31
CA SER A 356 8.39 20.17 -18.22
C SER A 356 7.29 21.22 -18.07
N GLY A 357 7.47 22.22 -17.19
CA GLY A 357 6.47 23.24 -16.85
C GLY A 357 5.89 23.09 -15.46
N TYR A 358 4.75 23.72 -15.22
CA TYR A 358 4.04 23.56 -13.94
C TYR A 358 3.29 22.23 -13.91
N VAL A 359 3.49 21.47 -12.83
CA VAL A 359 2.77 20.23 -12.58
C VAL A 359 2.03 20.35 -11.26
N THR A 360 0.79 19.90 -11.23
CA THR A 360 -0.02 19.90 -10.01
C THR A 360 0.50 18.84 -9.05
N VAL A 361 0.77 19.25 -7.83
CA VAL A 361 1.27 18.35 -6.78
C VAL A 361 0.31 18.24 -5.60
N ASP A 362 -0.65 19.17 -5.48
CA ASP A 362 -1.68 19.12 -4.44
C ASP A 362 -2.91 19.94 -4.85
N ALA A 363 -4.02 19.77 -4.12
CA ALA A 363 -5.25 20.51 -4.34
C ALA A 363 -5.91 20.86 -3.01
N ASP A 364 -6.50 22.05 -2.92
CA ASP A 364 -7.29 22.44 -1.79
C ASP A 364 -8.50 23.30 -2.17
N GLY A 365 -9.48 23.40 -1.29
CA GLY A 365 -10.64 24.28 -1.49
C GLY A 365 -10.32 25.74 -1.16
N LYS A 366 -11.01 26.68 -1.78
CA LYS A 366 -10.83 28.13 -1.58
C LYS A 366 -10.87 28.56 -0.11
N THR A 367 -11.62 27.86 0.73
CA THR A 367 -11.81 28.21 2.15
C THR A 367 -10.56 28.06 3.00
N CYS A 368 -9.59 27.25 2.58
CA CYS A 368 -8.35 27.02 3.35
C CYS A 368 -7.36 28.17 3.23
N TYR A 369 -7.58 29.11 2.30
CA TYR A 369 -6.63 30.19 2.01
C TYR A 369 -7.20 31.58 2.31
N GLN A 370 -8.34 31.63 2.99
CA GLN A 370 -8.83 32.91 3.51
C GLN A 370 -8.11 33.27 4.79
N HIS A 371 -7.39 34.46 4.70
CA HIS A 371 -6.53 34.97 5.55
C HIS A 371 -6.43 36.12 6.22
N PRO A 372 -5.71 36.54 7.00
CA PRO A 372 -6.14 37.59 7.92
C PRO A 372 -6.24 38.95 7.26
#